data_3a2787c2f86e3de1901b6a57d4b2eee7
#
_entry.id   3a2787c2f86e3de1901b6a57d4b2eee7
#
_cell.length_a   1.000
_cell.length_b   1.000
_cell.length_c   1.000
_cell.angle_alpha   90.00
_cell.angle_beta   90.00
_cell.angle_gamma   90.00
#
_symmetry.space_group_name_H-M   'P 1'
#
loop_
_entity.id
_entity.type
_entity.pdbx_description
1 polymer ?
#
loop_
_entity_poly.entity_id
_entity_poly.type
_entity_poly.pdbx_seq_one_letter_code
_entity_poly.pdbx_strand_id
1 'polypeptide(L)'
;MLRPSAEYERLATYWMAHTDFQTAIFYLNAKDTENCEAVIKNAIKLIESVKSKNSEEFALLAYLQGFSIQFSKGLGAAKISKTANTNAQTAVKMNPENLRGYYVLGSLNFYTPKAYGGGKKVEDYLSKAIKLPANKRNNPYLPSWGLAESYELLVRQLRKEGRPEEANGYLDIGLDMFPDHYQLNSLAAKGK
;
A
#
# COMPACT_ATOMS: atom_id res chain seq x y z
N MET A 1 -30.57 -10.34 18.68
CA MET A 1 -29.49 -9.71 17.90
C MET A 1 -29.00 -10.74 16.86
N LEU A 2 -29.08 -10.41 15.57
CA LEU A 2 -28.49 -11.24 14.52
C LEU A 2 -26.96 -11.12 14.64
N ARG A 3 -26.25 -12.26 14.72
CA ARG A 3 -24.78 -12.25 14.65
C ARG A 3 -24.36 -11.80 13.24
N PRO A 4 -23.37 -10.90 13.11
CA PRO A 4 -22.79 -10.59 11.82
C PRO A 4 -22.32 -11.86 11.12
N SER A 5 -22.44 -11.93 9.80
CA SER A 5 -21.86 -13.06 9.07
C SER A 5 -20.33 -13.03 9.21
N ALA A 6 -19.68 -14.18 9.14
CA ALA A 6 -18.21 -14.29 9.21
C ALA A 6 -17.51 -13.40 8.15
N GLU A 7 -18.17 -13.13 7.05
CA GLU A 7 -17.68 -12.20 6.00
C GLU A 7 -17.65 -10.77 6.50
N TYR A 8 -18.69 -10.30 7.18
CA TYR A 8 -18.72 -8.94 7.75
C TYR A 8 -17.70 -8.76 8.87
N GLU A 9 -17.54 -9.74 9.76
CA GLU A 9 -16.51 -9.69 10.81
C GLU A 9 -15.10 -9.58 10.20
N ARG A 10 -14.87 -10.31 9.12
CA ARG A 10 -13.61 -10.29 8.37
C ARG A 10 -13.36 -8.93 7.72
N LEU A 11 -14.36 -8.37 7.05
CA LEU A 11 -14.28 -7.02 6.46
C LEU A 11 -14.08 -5.94 7.53
N ALA A 12 -14.76 -6.06 8.67
CA ALA A 12 -14.57 -5.15 9.79
C ALA A 12 -13.11 -5.19 10.30
N THR A 13 -12.55 -6.39 10.50
CA THR A 13 -11.15 -6.57 10.91
C THR A 13 -10.18 -5.95 9.89
N TYR A 14 -10.44 -6.14 8.61
CA TYR A 14 -9.65 -5.54 7.52
C TYR A 14 -9.65 -4.01 7.61
N TRP A 15 -10.84 -3.40 7.70
CA TRP A 15 -10.98 -1.96 7.74
C TRP A 15 -10.48 -1.34 9.05
N MET A 16 -10.61 -2.04 10.17
CA MET A 16 -9.99 -1.64 11.45
C MET A 16 -8.47 -1.53 11.30
N ALA A 17 -7.84 -2.55 10.74
CA ALA A 17 -6.38 -2.53 10.52
C ALA A 17 -5.96 -1.44 9.51
N HIS A 18 -6.76 -1.18 8.48
CA HIS A 18 -6.49 -0.10 7.54
C HIS A 18 -6.69 1.28 8.21
N THR A 19 -7.67 1.44 9.08
CA THR A 19 -7.88 2.68 9.86
C THR A 19 -6.73 2.91 10.83
N ASP A 20 -6.26 1.86 11.50
CA ASP A 20 -5.04 1.93 12.33
C ASP A 20 -3.83 2.40 11.51
N PHE A 21 -3.69 1.94 10.28
CA PHE A 21 -2.65 2.45 9.38
C PHE A 21 -2.79 3.96 9.12
N GLN A 22 -3.99 4.47 8.84
CA GLN A 22 -4.21 5.90 8.66
C GLN A 22 -3.91 6.69 9.95
N THR A 23 -4.26 6.12 11.09
CA THR A 23 -3.91 6.68 12.41
C THR A 23 -2.41 6.71 12.64
N ALA A 24 -1.69 5.67 12.21
CA ALA A 24 -0.22 5.65 12.27
C ALA A 24 0.41 6.75 11.39
N ILE A 25 -0.14 7.02 10.20
CA ILE A 25 0.29 8.14 9.34
C ILE A 25 0.05 9.49 10.04
N PHE A 26 -1.08 9.65 10.73
CA PHE A 26 -1.35 10.85 11.52
C PHE A 26 -0.29 11.06 12.60
N TYR A 27 0.03 10.05 13.40
CA TYR A 27 1.07 10.12 14.43
C TYR A 27 2.47 10.36 13.82
N LEU A 28 2.78 9.75 12.68
CA LEU A 28 4.03 10.00 11.97
C LEU A 28 4.19 11.48 11.58
N ASN A 29 3.13 12.09 11.04
CA ASN A 29 3.12 13.51 10.69
C ASN A 29 3.21 14.42 11.92
N ALA A 30 2.64 14.01 13.04
CA ALA A 30 2.77 14.68 14.34
C ALA A 30 4.14 14.44 15.02
N LYS A 31 5.04 13.66 14.41
CA LYS A 31 6.34 13.23 14.95
C LYS A 31 6.23 12.42 16.25
N ASP A 32 5.10 11.82 16.50
CA ASP A 32 4.84 10.91 17.61
C ASP A 32 5.16 9.48 17.21
N THR A 33 6.44 9.16 17.26
CA THR A 33 6.97 7.87 16.81
C THR A 33 6.49 6.71 17.67
N GLU A 34 6.31 6.92 18.97
CA GLU A 34 5.89 5.88 19.92
C GLU A 34 4.47 5.41 19.63
N ASN A 35 3.51 6.32 19.54
CA ASN A 35 2.13 6.00 19.20
C ASN A 35 2.00 5.48 17.77
N CYS A 36 2.79 6.01 16.83
CA CYS A 36 2.84 5.49 15.46
C CYS A 36 3.25 4.01 15.44
N GLU A 37 4.32 3.64 16.14
CA GLU A 37 4.79 2.26 16.23
C GLU A 37 3.78 1.35 16.94
N ALA A 38 3.17 1.83 18.02
CA ALA A 38 2.17 1.06 18.77
C ALA A 38 0.95 0.73 17.91
N VAL A 39 0.40 1.71 17.20
CA VAL A 39 -0.79 1.52 16.35
C VAL A 39 -0.49 0.62 15.16
N ILE A 40 0.66 0.77 14.49
CA ILE A 40 0.99 -0.11 13.35
C ILE A 40 1.21 -1.56 13.80
N LYS A 41 1.78 -1.79 14.98
CA LYS A 41 1.90 -3.13 15.56
C LYS A 41 0.53 -3.75 15.85
N ASN A 42 -0.43 -2.95 16.31
CA ASN A 42 -1.81 -3.41 16.50
C ASN A 42 -2.46 -3.80 15.17
N ALA A 43 -2.36 -2.96 14.15
CA ALA A 43 -2.87 -3.24 12.81
C ALA A 43 -2.32 -4.57 12.24
N ILE A 44 -1.02 -4.81 12.40
CA ILE A 44 -0.37 -6.05 11.96
C ILE A 44 -0.99 -7.25 12.70
N LYS A 45 -1.10 -7.18 14.04
CA LYS A 45 -1.70 -8.27 14.85
C LYS A 45 -3.15 -8.56 14.46
N LEU A 46 -3.95 -7.53 14.16
CA LEU A 46 -5.33 -7.70 13.70
C LEU A 46 -5.39 -8.54 12.42
N ILE A 47 -4.56 -8.23 11.41
CA ILE A 47 -4.55 -9.01 10.18
C ILE A 47 -3.90 -10.39 10.39
N GLU A 48 -2.86 -10.49 11.22
CA GLU A 48 -2.24 -11.79 11.54
C GLU A 48 -3.23 -12.76 12.20
N SER A 49 -4.16 -12.28 13.02
CA SER A 49 -5.19 -13.09 13.69
C SER A 49 -6.21 -13.71 12.74
N VAL A 50 -6.38 -13.16 11.54
CA VAL A 50 -7.32 -13.70 10.54
C VAL A 50 -6.84 -15.07 10.07
N LYS A 51 -7.67 -16.09 10.31
CA LYS A 51 -7.42 -17.46 9.81
C LYS A 51 -7.70 -17.52 8.29
N SER A 52 -6.91 -18.31 7.59
CA SER A 52 -7.10 -18.56 6.13
C SER A 52 -7.22 -17.24 5.33
N LYS A 53 -6.19 -16.38 5.45
CA LYS A 53 -6.13 -15.09 4.77
C LYS A 53 -6.37 -15.21 3.25
N ASN A 54 -7.14 -14.29 2.70
CA ASN A 54 -7.30 -14.12 1.27
C ASN A 54 -6.22 -13.18 0.69
N SER A 55 -6.27 -12.98 -0.61
CA SER A 55 -5.33 -12.12 -1.34
C SER A 55 -5.32 -10.67 -0.82
N GLU A 56 -6.46 -10.10 -0.43
CA GLU A 56 -6.55 -8.72 0.08
C GLU A 56 -5.89 -8.57 1.44
N GLU A 57 -6.09 -9.54 2.32
CA GLU A 57 -5.50 -9.52 3.65
C GLU A 57 -4.00 -9.76 3.61
N PHE A 58 -3.50 -10.60 2.68
CA PHE A 58 -2.06 -10.72 2.46
C PHE A 58 -1.46 -9.41 1.91
N ALA A 59 -2.16 -8.71 1.00
CA ALA A 59 -1.71 -7.41 0.50
C ALA A 59 -1.67 -6.36 1.62
N LEU A 60 -2.73 -6.25 2.43
CA LEU A 60 -2.76 -5.32 3.56
C LEU A 60 -1.68 -5.66 4.60
N LEU A 61 -1.52 -6.93 4.98
CA LEU A 61 -0.47 -7.36 5.91
C LEU A 61 0.92 -6.96 5.41
N ALA A 62 1.20 -7.21 4.15
CA ALA A 62 2.47 -6.82 3.53
C ALA A 62 2.70 -5.30 3.57
N TYR A 63 1.64 -4.52 3.35
CA TYR A 63 1.70 -3.06 3.39
C TYR A 63 2.01 -2.54 4.79
N LEU A 64 1.31 -3.03 5.80
CA LEU A 64 1.54 -2.70 7.21
C LEU A 64 2.95 -3.08 7.67
N GLN A 65 3.41 -4.28 7.31
CA GLN A 65 4.76 -4.75 7.60
C GLN A 65 5.81 -3.87 6.88
N GLY A 66 5.59 -3.52 5.61
CA GLY A 66 6.44 -2.60 4.87
C GLY A 66 6.60 -1.25 5.56
N PHE A 67 5.50 -0.67 6.03
CA PHE A 67 5.51 0.56 6.79
C PHE A 67 6.26 0.43 8.13
N SER A 68 6.14 -0.70 8.80
CA SER A 68 6.78 -0.94 10.11
C SER A 68 8.30 -1.08 10.05
N ILE A 69 8.91 -1.26 8.86
CA ILE A 69 10.37 -1.38 8.69
C ILE A 69 11.12 -0.18 9.29
N GLN A 70 10.54 1.01 9.21
CA GLN A 70 11.16 2.24 9.73
C GLN A 70 11.44 2.22 11.23
N PHE A 71 10.75 1.36 11.99
CA PHE A 71 10.94 1.18 13.43
C PHE A 71 11.97 0.09 13.77
N SER A 72 12.63 -0.48 12.77
CA SER A 72 13.59 -1.56 12.91
C SER A 72 14.90 -1.26 12.19
N LYS A 73 16.00 -1.85 12.68
CA LYS A 73 17.33 -1.67 12.08
C LYS A 73 17.99 -3.02 11.80
N GLY A 74 18.99 -3.00 10.92
CA GLY A 74 19.84 -4.15 10.64
C GLY A 74 19.05 -5.42 10.25
N LEU A 75 19.35 -6.53 10.90
CA LEU A 75 18.74 -7.84 10.61
C LEU A 75 17.21 -7.85 10.86
N GLY A 76 16.73 -7.07 11.83
CA GLY A 76 15.30 -6.94 12.11
C GLY A 76 14.55 -6.34 10.92
N ALA A 77 15.03 -5.22 10.40
CA ALA A 77 14.47 -4.58 9.21
C ALA A 77 14.51 -5.49 7.98
N ALA A 78 15.63 -6.21 7.77
CA ALA A 78 15.77 -7.16 6.67
C ALA A 78 14.77 -8.33 6.77
N LYS A 79 14.53 -8.87 7.98
CA LYS A 79 13.54 -9.92 8.23
C LYS A 79 12.13 -9.44 7.91
N ILE A 80 11.75 -8.25 8.39
CA ILE A 80 10.42 -7.66 8.12
C ILE A 80 10.25 -7.45 6.61
N SER A 81 11.24 -6.85 5.95
CA SER A 81 11.23 -6.63 4.49
C SER A 81 11.01 -7.92 3.71
N LYS A 82 11.74 -9.00 4.07
CA LYS A 82 11.57 -10.32 3.44
C LYS A 82 10.16 -10.85 3.65
N THR A 83 9.62 -10.75 4.87
CA THR A 83 8.27 -11.23 5.19
C THR A 83 7.20 -10.43 4.43
N ALA A 84 7.32 -9.11 4.40
CA ALA A 84 6.40 -8.23 3.65
C ALA A 84 6.41 -8.58 2.15
N ASN A 85 7.59 -8.74 1.54
CA ASN A 85 7.69 -9.17 0.15
C ASN A 85 7.05 -10.53 -0.10
N THR A 86 7.27 -11.51 0.79
CA THR A 86 6.64 -12.84 0.67
C THR A 86 5.12 -12.74 0.73
N ASN A 87 4.57 -11.95 1.65
CA ASN A 87 3.12 -11.74 1.76
C ASN A 87 2.54 -11.04 0.53
N ALA A 88 3.21 -10.00 0.01
CA ALA A 88 2.77 -9.33 -1.22
C ALA A 88 2.82 -10.27 -2.44
N GLN A 89 3.85 -11.11 -2.57
CA GLN A 89 3.93 -12.14 -3.61
C GLN A 89 2.83 -13.19 -3.44
N THR A 90 2.50 -13.58 -2.21
CA THR A 90 1.40 -14.49 -1.93
C THR A 90 0.07 -13.88 -2.37
N ALA A 91 -0.15 -12.60 -2.10
CA ALA A 91 -1.35 -11.88 -2.53
C ALA A 91 -1.54 -11.97 -4.05
N VAL A 92 -0.52 -11.62 -4.84
CA VAL A 92 -0.61 -11.66 -6.31
C VAL A 92 -0.64 -13.08 -6.89
N LYS A 93 -0.05 -14.06 -6.19
CA LYS A 93 -0.15 -15.48 -6.56
C LYS A 93 -1.56 -16.03 -6.36
N MET A 94 -2.22 -15.65 -5.26
CA MET A 94 -3.59 -16.06 -4.96
C MET A 94 -4.61 -15.40 -5.88
N ASN A 95 -4.40 -14.13 -6.20
CA ASN A 95 -5.22 -13.38 -7.14
C ASN A 95 -4.35 -12.48 -8.04
N PRO A 96 -4.03 -12.90 -9.27
CA PRO A 96 -3.24 -12.11 -10.22
C PRO A 96 -3.88 -10.78 -10.65
N GLU A 97 -5.14 -10.55 -10.30
CA GLU A 97 -5.85 -9.31 -10.56
C GLU A 97 -5.97 -8.39 -9.31
N ASN A 98 -5.31 -8.76 -8.22
CA ASN A 98 -5.26 -7.92 -7.04
C ASN A 98 -4.27 -6.76 -7.24
N LEU A 99 -4.80 -5.58 -7.60
CA LEU A 99 -3.99 -4.37 -7.79
C LEU A 99 -3.19 -3.99 -6.52
N ARG A 100 -3.76 -4.20 -5.31
CA ARG A 100 -3.12 -3.85 -4.04
C ARG A 100 -1.86 -4.68 -3.78
N GLY A 101 -1.87 -5.95 -4.19
CA GLY A 101 -0.68 -6.78 -4.15
C GLY A 101 0.46 -6.21 -5.00
N TYR A 102 0.17 -5.75 -6.22
CA TYR A 102 1.16 -5.11 -7.09
C TYR A 102 1.57 -3.73 -6.59
N TYR A 103 0.63 -2.92 -6.11
CA TYR A 103 0.94 -1.65 -5.47
C TYR A 103 1.93 -1.85 -4.31
N VAL A 104 1.68 -2.82 -3.44
CA VAL A 104 2.56 -3.09 -2.29
C VAL A 104 3.94 -3.58 -2.73
N LEU A 105 4.04 -4.44 -3.75
CA LEU A 105 5.33 -4.84 -4.33
C LEU A 105 6.09 -3.63 -4.89
N GLY A 106 5.39 -2.73 -5.59
CA GLY A 106 5.94 -1.47 -6.09
C GLY A 106 6.43 -0.57 -4.95
N SER A 107 5.60 -0.38 -3.93
CA SER A 107 5.91 0.41 -2.74
C SER A 107 7.13 -0.13 -1.98
N LEU A 108 7.15 -1.42 -1.68
CA LEU A 108 8.30 -2.07 -1.04
C LEU A 108 9.59 -1.86 -1.85
N ASN A 109 9.52 -2.01 -3.17
CA ASN A 109 10.70 -1.81 -4.04
C ASN A 109 11.12 -0.33 -4.11
N PHE A 110 10.17 0.62 -4.09
CA PHE A 110 10.43 2.06 -4.12
C PHE A 110 11.18 2.52 -2.86
N TYR A 111 10.79 2.04 -1.69
CA TYR A 111 11.41 2.42 -0.41
C TYR A 111 12.64 1.57 -0.05
N THR A 112 12.90 0.49 -0.77
CA THR A 112 14.14 -0.27 -0.60
C THR A 112 15.34 0.55 -1.09
N PRO A 113 16.44 0.64 -0.32
CA PRO A 113 17.64 1.33 -0.79
C PRO A 113 18.21 0.70 -2.07
N LYS A 114 18.76 1.53 -2.97
CA LYS A 114 19.35 1.09 -4.25
C LYS A 114 20.40 -0.01 -4.07
N ALA A 115 21.21 0.05 -3.00
CA ALA A 115 22.22 -0.96 -2.66
C ALA A 115 21.63 -2.36 -2.44
N TYR A 116 20.34 -2.44 -2.08
CA TYR A 116 19.59 -3.70 -1.90
C TYR A 116 18.63 -3.99 -3.05
N GLY A 117 18.82 -3.36 -4.21
CA GLY A 117 18.05 -3.61 -5.43
C GLY A 117 16.76 -2.79 -5.54
N GLY A 118 16.57 -1.79 -4.68
CA GLY A 118 15.42 -0.90 -4.75
C GLY A 118 15.39 -0.03 -6.01
N GLY A 119 14.20 0.35 -6.41
CA GLY A 119 13.91 1.16 -7.61
C GLY A 119 13.73 0.36 -8.90
N LYS A 120 14.34 -0.82 -9.03
CA LYS A 120 14.44 -1.55 -10.32
C LYS A 120 13.13 -2.13 -10.85
N LYS A 121 12.16 -2.40 -9.98
CA LYS A 121 10.89 -3.08 -10.33
C LYS A 121 9.66 -2.22 -10.01
N VAL A 122 9.86 -0.97 -9.64
CA VAL A 122 8.76 -0.08 -9.24
C VAL A 122 7.81 0.13 -10.40
N GLU A 123 8.34 0.50 -11.56
CA GLU A 123 7.55 0.78 -12.75
C GLU A 123 6.79 -0.47 -13.22
N ASP A 124 7.44 -1.64 -13.27
CA ASP A 124 6.79 -2.90 -13.66
C ASP A 124 5.57 -3.22 -12.80
N TYR A 125 5.73 -3.12 -11.47
CA TYR A 125 4.66 -3.42 -10.54
C TYR A 125 3.54 -2.39 -10.57
N LEU A 126 3.88 -1.09 -10.56
CA LEU A 126 2.87 -0.03 -10.53
C LEU A 126 2.12 0.10 -11.86
N SER A 127 2.82 -0.04 -13.00
CA SER A 127 2.18 -0.10 -14.32
C SER A 127 1.22 -1.28 -14.45
N LYS A 128 1.48 -2.37 -13.75
CA LYS A 128 0.53 -3.47 -13.68
C LYS A 128 -0.64 -3.14 -12.76
N ALA A 129 -0.40 -2.54 -11.60
CA ALA A 129 -1.44 -2.15 -10.66
C ALA A 129 -2.47 -1.20 -11.30
N ILE A 130 -2.02 -0.14 -12.00
CA ILE A 130 -2.92 0.84 -12.61
C ILE A 130 -3.77 0.31 -13.78
N LYS A 131 -3.38 -0.82 -14.36
CA LYS A 131 -4.15 -1.50 -15.42
C LYS A 131 -5.22 -2.44 -14.88
N LEU A 132 -5.21 -2.72 -13.59
CA LEU A 132 -6.14 -3.63 -12.96
C LEU A 132 -7.36 -2.88 -12.41
N PRO A 133 -8.55 -3.49 -12.41
CA PRO A 133 -9.75 -2.84 -11.89
C PRO A 133 -9.64 -2.63 -10.37
N ALA A 134 -9.99 -1.43 -9.92
CA ALA A 134 -9.97 -1.08 -8.50
C ALA A 134 -10.93 -1.93 -7.67
N ASN A 135 -12.12 -2.18 -8.20
CA ASN A 135 -13.14 -3.02 -7.59
C ASN A 135 -14.05 -3.61 -8.68
N LYS A 136 -14.06 -4.93 -8.82
CA LYS A 136 -14.91 -5.64 -9.83
C LYS A 136 -16.37 -5.82 -9.41
N ARG A 137 -16.68 -5.59 -8.13
CA ARG A 137 -18.01 -5.81 -7.59
C ARG A 137 -18.50 -4.49 -7.02
N ASN A 138 -19.53 -3.88 -7.47
CA ASN A 138 -20.13 -2.67 -6.90
C ASN A 138 -20.51 -2.83 -5.41
N ASN A 139 -19.56 -3.31 -4.61
CA ASN A 139 -19.67 -3.52 -3.19
C ASN A 139 -18.80 -2.48 -2.46
N PRO A 140 -19.43 -1.48 -1.81
CA PRO A 140 -18.71 -0.39 -1.15
C PRO A 140 -17.89 -0.83 0.07
N TYR A 141 -18.11 -2.06 0.56
CA TYR A 141 -17.35 -2.59 1.69
C TYR A 141 -16.03 -3.25 1.29
N LEU A 142 -15.83 -3.50 -0.01
CA LEU A 142 -14.56 -4.06 -0.49
C LEU A 142 -13.47 -3.00 -0.53
N PRO A 143 -12.19 -3.39 -0.40
CA PRO A 143 -11.06 -2.47 -0.43
C PRO A 143 -11.06 -1.60 -1.69
N SER A 144 -10.89 -0.28 -1.51
CA SER A 144 -10.91 0.73 -2.58
C SER A 144 -9.60 1.52 -2.71
N TRP A 145 -8.62 1.30 -1.82
CA TRP A 145 -7.30 1.93 -1.86
C TRP A 145 -6.35 1.25 -2.86
N GLY A 146 -5.22 1.86 -3.11
CA GLY A 146 -4.10 1.30 -3.88
C GLY A 146 -4.01 1.80 -5.32
N LEU A 147 -5.11 2.24 -5.95
CA LEU A 147 -5.07 2.70 -7.34
C LEU A 147 -4.53 4.15 -7.45
N ALA A 148 -5.08 5.07 -6.68
CA ALA A 148 -4.60 6.46 -6.65
C ALA A 148 -3.16 6.52 -6.15
N GLU A 149 -2.84 5.74 -5.13
CA GLU A 149 -1.49 5.62 -4.57
C GLU A 149 -0.50 4.99 -5.56
N SER A 150 -0.98 4.13 -6.48
CA SER A 150 -0.15 3.58 -7.54
C SER A 150 0.24 4.64 -8.57
N TYR A 151 -0.70 5.52 -8.97
CA TYR A 151 -0.38 6.67 -9.81
C TYR A 151 0.60 7.62 -9.11
N GLU A 152 0.33 7.98 -7.85
CA GLU A 152 1.19 8.85 -7.05
C GLU A 152 2.64 8.32 -7.00
N LEU A 153 2.81 7.06 -6.67
CA LEU A 153 4.13 6.48 -6.50
C LEU A 153 4.86 6.29 -7.84
N LEU A 154 4.14 5.99 -8.93
CA LEU A 154 4.68 5.91 -10.28
C LEU A 154 5.19 7.28 -10.75
N VAL A 155 4.41 8.33 -10.54
CA VAL A 155 4.84 9.72 -10.83
C VAL A 155 6.12 10.06 -10.09
N ARG A 156 6.21 9.74 -8.81
CA ARG A 156 7.42 9.97 -8.01
C ARG A 156 8.62 9.17 -8.52
N GLN A 157 8.43 7.93 -8.91
CA GLN A 157 9.50 7.11 -9.47
C GLN A 157 10.03 7.69 -10.78
N LEU A 158 9.15 8.02 -11.71
CA LEU A 158 9.52 8.60 -13.01
C LEU A 158 10.25 9.94 -12.86
N ARG A 159 9.78 10.82 -11.97
CA ARG A 159 10.48 12.08 -11.66
C ARG A 159 11.88 11.83 -11.08
N LYS A 160 12.03 10.84 -10.21
CA LYS A 160 13.32 10.44 -9.63
C LYS A 160 14.30 9.87 -10.66
N GLU A 161 13.77 9.33 -11.75
CA GLU A 161 14.54 8.80 -12.90
C GLU A 161 14.83 9.87 -13.97
N GLY A 162 14.37 11.10 -13.80
CA GLY A 162 14.56 12.18 -14.78
C GLY A 162 13.63 12.08 -15.99
N ARG A 163 12.44 11.48 -15.83
CA ARG A 163 11.40 11.30 -16.86
C ARG A 163 10.14 12.14 -16.51
N PRO A 164 10.26 13.48 -16.41
CA PRO A 164 9.17 14.33 -15.93
C PRO A 164 7.97 14.37 -16.89
N GLU A 165 8.18 14.27 -18.20
CA GLU A 165 7.11 14.30 -19.20
C GLU A 165 6.18 13.08 -19.05
N GLU A 166 6.76 11.89 -18.94
CA GLU A 166 6.00 10.67 -18.68
C GLU A 166 5.30 10.71 -17.32
N ALA A 167 6.00 11.23 -16.30
CA ALA A 167 5.43 11.41 -14.97
C ALA A 167 4.19 12.32 -15.00
N ASN A 168 4.23 13.42 -15.77
CA ASN A 168 3.11 14.33 -15.89
C ASN A 168 1.93 13.67 -16.61
N GLY A 169 2.15 12.84 -17.64
CA GLY A 169 1.09 12.08 -18.27
C GLY A 169 0.34 11.17 -17.30
N TYR A 170 1.06 10.45 -16.42
CA TYR A 170 0.42 9.63 -15.37
C TYR A 170 -0.23 10.49 -14.28
N LEU A 171 0.34 11.66 -13.97
CA LEU A 171 -0.25 12.58 -13.00
C LEU A 171 -1.59 13.13 -13.49
N ASP A 172 -1.67 13.53 -14.75
CA ASP A 172 -2.91 14.03 -15.35
C ASP A 172 -4.02 12.97 -15.34
N ILE A 173 -3.69 11.73 -15.72
CA ILE A 173 -4.64 10.61 -15.65
C ILE A 173 -5.07 10.36 -14.20
N GLY A 174 -4.13 10.37 -13.25
CA GLY A 174 -4.41 10.18 -11.84
C GLY A 174 -5.33 11.26 -11.27
N LEU A 175 -5.13 12.52 -11.64
CA LEU A 175 -5.95 13.66 -11.20
C LEU A 175 -7.35 13.64 -11.85
N ASP A 176 -7.46 13.22 -13.11
CA ASP A 176 -8.76 13.06 -13.77
C ASP A 176 -9.61 11.99 -13.04
N MET A 177 -9.01 10.87 -12.67
CA MET A 177 -9.69 9.78 -11.96
C MET A 177 -9.94 10.08 -10.47
N PHE A 178 -9.07 10.84 -9.83
CA PHE A 178 -9.04 11.10 -8.38
C PHE A 178 -8.78 12.59 -8.09
N PRO A 179 -9.70 13.50 -8.45
CA PRO A 179 -9.47 14.94 -8.37
C PRO A 179 -9.21 15.44 -6.94
N ASP A 180 -9.76 14.76 -5.94
CA ASP A 180 -9.63 15.13 -4.53
C ASP A 180 -8.47 14.41 -3.82
N HIS A 181 -7.65 13.64 -4.53
CA HIS A 181 -6.56 12.90 -3.89
C HIS A 181 -5.40 13.83 -3.52
N TYR A 182 -5.19 14.01 -2.20
CA TYR A 182 -4.26 14.99 -1.66
C TYR A 182 -2.83 14.89 -2.21
N GLN A 183 -2.26 13.68 -2.28
CA GLN A 183 -0.88 13.47 -2.71
C GLN A 183 -0.70 13.78 -4.20
N LEU A 184 -1.67 13.42 -5.06
CA LEU A 184 -1.63 13.76 -6.49
C LEU A 184 -1.70 15.27 -6.69
N ASN A 185 -2.61 15.96 -6.00
CA ASN A 185 -2.69 17.41 -6.02
C ASN A 185 -1.39 18.08 -5.51
N SER A 186 -0.78 17.53 -4.46
CA SER A 186 0.52 18.01 -3.95
C SER A 186 1.65 17.85 -4.97
N LEU A 187 1.63 16.78 -5.78
CA LEU A 187 2.61 16.57 -6.85
C LEU A 187 2.41 17.54 -8.01
N ALA A 188 1.16 17.89 -8.35
CA ALA A 188 0.85 18.90 -9.36
C ALA A 188 1.33 20.30 -8.95
N ALA A 189 1.15 20.65 -7.67
CA ALA A 189 1.60 21.94 -7.15
C ALA A 189 3.13 22.11 -7.14
N LYS A 190 3.88 21.02 -6.96
CA LYS A 190 5.36 21.00 -6.92
C LYS A 190 6.01 20.91 -8.31
N GLY A 191 5.26 20.64 -9.34
CA GLY A 191 5.75 20.51 -10.72
C GLY A 191 5.61 21.80 -11.55
N LYS A 192 5.05 22.85 -10.94
CA LYS A 192 5.01 24.21 -11.45
C LYS A 192 6.19 25.02 -10.89
#